data_3acf338061459657eca630ea055718a7
#
_entry.id   3acf338061459657eca630ea055718a7
#
_cell.length_a   1.000
_cell.length_b   1.000
_cell.length_c   1.000
_cell.angle_alpha   90.00
_cell.angle_beta   90.00
_cell.angle_gamma   90.00
#
_symmetry.space_group_name_H-M   'P 1'
#
loop_
_entity.id
_entity.type
_entity.pdbx_description
1 polymer ?
#
loop_
_entity_poly.entity_id
_entity_poly.type
_entity_poly.pdbx_seq_one_letter_code
_entity_poly.pdbx_strand_id
1 'polypeptide(L)'
;VVRVHRLWERFLSDRTGLGATEWHHEAERREHTTSPEEADALATRMGNPRFDPHGDPIPTAPGDVPPPLGRPLTELAVGELAAVVHVEDEPQAVHAQLVAESLHPGMRVRVLETHPQRIRFEADAEEHVLAPVVAANLSVMPLAGEQKMAGPFARLSGLEPGQRAEVVGISRVCRGPERRRMLDLGIIPGTAVKAELRGPGGDPTAYRIRGAVIALRRQQSDLIHVHRMEEGDPP
;
A
#
# COMPACT_ATOMS: atom_id res chain seq x y z
N VAL A 1 5.35 12.60 -22.98
CA VAL A 1 4.31 13.06 -22.04
C VAL A 1 4.06 11.98 -21.00
N VAL A 2 3.51 10.77 -21.33
CA VAL A 2 3.14 9.71 -20.37
C VAL A 2 4.25 9.33 -19.38
N ARG A 3 5.49 9.13 -19.86
CA ARG A 3 6.63 8.81 -18.98
C ARG A 3 6.87 9.90 -17.95
N VAL A 4 6.84 11.15 -18.36
CA VAL A 4 7.10 12.30 -17.49
C VAL A 4 5.99 12.43 -16.44
N HIS A 5 4.75 12.28 -16.86
CA HIS A 5 3.58 12.28 -15.99
C HIS A 5 3.71 11.25 -14.87
N ARG A 6 3.89 9.97 -15.21
CA ARG A 6 4.02 8.85 -14.25
C ARG A 6 5.25 8.97 -13.35
N LEU A 7 6.35 9.55 -13.84
CA LEU A 7 7.51 9.86 -13.01
C LEU A 7 7.18 10.94 -11.96
N TRP A 8 6.42 11.97 -12.32
CA TRP A 8 6.00 12.99 -11.37
C TRP A 8 5.01 12.45 -10.35
N GLU A 9 4.04 11.66 -10.74
CA GLU A 9 3.12 11.01 -9.79
C GLU A 9 3.89 10.16 -8.78
N ARG A 10 4.84 9.37 -9.26
CA ARG A 10 5.73 8.57 -8.41
C ARG A 10 6.53 9.44 -7.44
N PHE A 11 7.14 10.52 -7.93
CA PHE A 11 7.89 11.44 -7.09
C PHE A 11 7.00 12.11 -6.03
N LEU A 12 5.83 12.60 -6.44
CA LEU A 12 4.89 13.27 -5.54
C LEU A 12 4.43 12.32 -4.43
N SER A 13 4.11 11.10 -4.79
CA SER A 13 3.66 10.09 -3.85
C SER A 13 4.74 9.69 -2.82
N ASP A 14 6.00 9.58 -3.26
CA ASP A 14 7.11 9.13 -2.42
C ASP A 14 7.75 10.26 -1.59
N ARG A 15 7.65 11.51 -2.04
CA ARG A 15 8.42 12.64 -1.50
C ARG A 15 7.59 13.77 -0.92
N THR A 16 6.28 13.77 -1.13
CA THR A 16 5.38 14.81 -0.63
C THR A 16 4.32 14.23 0.31
N GLY A 17 3.56 15.11 0.96
CA GLY A 17 2.39 14.74 1.76
C GLY A 17 1.07 14.87 1.00
N LEU A 18 1.11 15.05 -0.33
CA LEU A 18 -0.09 15.17 -1.16
C LEU A 18 -0.92 13.88 -1.14
N GLY A 19 -2.22 14.02 -1.17
CA GLY A 19 -3.16 12.90 -1.27
C GLY A 19 -3.16 12.24 -2.66
N ALA A 20 -3.66 11.00 -2.74
CA ALA A 20 -3.67 10.22 -3.97
C ALA A 20 -4.42 10.92 -5.12
N THR A 21 -5.50 11.64 -4.81
CA THR A 21 -6.29 12.38 -5.79
C THR A 21 -5.64 13.68 -6.27
N GLU A 22 -4.56 14.12 -5.62
CA GLU A 22 -3.87 15.38 -5.95
C GLU A 22 -2.64 15.17 -6.85
N TRP A 23 -2.08 13.92 -6.88
CA TRP A 23 -0.85 13.66 -7.66
C TRP A 23 -1.04 13.85 -9.14
N HIS A 24 -2.15 13.32 -9.69
CA HIS A 24 -2.47 13.41 -11.11
C HIS A 24 -2.48 14.86 -11.58
N HIS A 25 -3.24 15.71 -10.90
CA HIS A 25 -3.35 17.13 -11.26
C HIS A 25 -2.02 17.88 -11.16
N GLU A 26 -1.21 17.60 -10.14
CA GLU A 26 0.10 18.23 -9.98
C GLU A 26 1.12 17.67 -10.98
N ALA A 27 1.05 16.39 -11.34
CA ALA A 27 1.86 15.79 -12.39
C ALA A 27 1.55 16.37 -13.76
N GLU A 28 0.27 16.53 -14.09
CA GLU A 28 -0.21 17.18 -15.32
C GLU A 28 0.36 18.60 -15.48
N ARG A 29 0.38 19.40 -14.41
CA ARG A 29 0.96 20.73 -14.43
C ARG A 29 2.45 20.75 -14.73
N ARG A 30 3.20 19.71 -14.36
CA ARG A 30 4.67 19.64 -14.49
C ARG A 30 5.13 18.95 -15.76
N GLU A 31 4.35 18.02 -16.29
CA GLU A 31 4.77 17.19 -17.42
C GLU A 31 5.13 17.99 -18.67
N HIS A 32 4.44 19.10 -18.92
CA HIS A 32 4.68 19.94 -20.09
C HIS A 32 5.89 20.87 -19.97
N THR A 33 6.41 21.07 -18.77
CA THR A 33 7.56 21.94 -18.49
C THR A 33 8.85 21.17 -18.21
N THR A 34 8.77 19.85 -18.06
CA THR A 34 9.91 18.97 -17.76
C THR A 34 10.60 18.52 -19.04
N SER A 35 11.88 18.82 -19.18
CA SER A 35 12.69 18.34 -20.32
C SER A 35 12.97 16.83 -20.23
N PRO A 36 13.36 16.16 -21.34
CA PRO A 36 13.78 14.76 -21.33
C PRO A 36 14.93 14.50 -20.34
N GLU A 37 15.92 15.40 -20.28
CA GLU A 37 17.08 15.30 -19.40
C GLU A 37 16.69 15.41 -17.91
N GLU A 38 15.76 16.30 -17.60
CA GLU A 38 15.20 16.45 -16.25
C GLU A 38 14.39 15.22 -15.86
N ALA A 39 13.63 14.62 -16.78
CA ALA A 39 12.90 13.39 -16.56
C ALA A 39 13.84 12.20 -16.28
N ASP A 40 14.98 12.11 -16.98
CA ASP A 40 16.00 11.08 -16.75
C ASP A 40 16.69 11.27 -15.39
N ALA A 41 17.00 12.52 -15.03
CA ALA A 41 17.54 12.84 -13.72
C ALA A 41 16.53 12.53 -12.60
N LEU A 42 15.24 12.79 -12.82
CA LEU A 42 14.17 12.46 -11.89
C LEU A 42 14.06 10.94 -11.70
N ALA A 43 14.04 10.18 -12.79
CA ALA A 43 14.00 8.72 -12.76
C ALA A 43 15.20 8.14 -12.00
N THR A 44 16.42 8.62 -12.31
CA THR A 44 17.66 8.19 -11.64
C THR A 44 17.61 8.45 -10.15
N ARG A 45 17.15 9.63 -9.72
CA ARG A 45 17.00 10.00 -8.31
C ARG A 45 16.05 9.09 -7.54
N MET A 46 15.08 8.49 -8.22
CA MET A 46 14.09 7.56 -7.63
C MET A 46 14.50 6.09 -7.79
N GLY A 47 15.69 5.80 -8.35
CA GLY A 47 16.15 4.43 -8.59
C GLY A 47 15.51 3.77 -9.80
N ASN A 48 15.12 4.55 -10.82
CA ASN A 48 14.49 4.09 -12.06
C ASN A 48 13.22 3.24 -11.80
N PRO A 49 12.17 3.81 -11.22
CA PRO A 49 10.95 3.08 -10.91
C PRO A 49 10.31 2.55 -12.20
N ARG A 50 9.78 1.34 -12.12
CA ARG A 50 9.11 0.67 -13.26
C ARG A 50 7.61 0.94 -13.30
N PHE A 51 7.04 1.34 -12.16
CA PHE A 51 5.61 1.59 -12.00
C PHE A 51 5.39 2.87 -11.21
N ASP A 52 4.33 3.57 -11.53
CA ASP A 52 3.83 4.72 -10.78
C ASP A 52 3.08 4.29 -9.50
N PRO A 53 2.48 5.21 -8.73
CA PRO A 53 1.76 4.86 -7.50
C PRO A 53 0.50 4.04 -7.73
N HIS A 54 -0.13 4.13 -8.90
CA HIS A 54 -1.34 3.41 -9.26
C HIS A 54 -1.04 1.99 -9.77
N GLY A 55 0.21 1.71 -10.12
CA GLY A 55 0.67 0.45 -10.69
C GLY A 55 0.81 0.48 -12.21
N ASP A 56 0.69 1.65 -12.82
CA ASP A 56 0.90 1.85 -14.24
C ASP A 56 2.38 1.75 -14.62
N PRO A 57 2.72 1.05 -15.73
CA PRO A 57 4.10 0.91 -16.15
C PRO A 57 4.67 2.24 -16.65
N ILE A 58 5.79 2.68 -16.07
CA ILE A 58 6.51 3.87 -16.52
C ILE A 58 7.31 3.52 -17.77
N PRO A 59 7.06 4.16 -18.93
CA PRO A 59 7.84 3.93 -20.13
C PRO A 59 9.34 4.18 -19.91
N THR A 60 10.18 3.40 -20.53
CA THR A 60 11.64 3.64 -20.54
C THR A 60 11.99 4.91 -21.33
N ALA A 61 13.23 5.40 -21.23
CA ALA A 61 13.69 6.53 -22.04
C ALA A 61 13.58 6.27 -23.57
N PRO A 62 13.88 5.05 -24.09
CA PRO A 62 13.62 4.70 -25.48
C PRO A 62 12.12 4.58 -25.84
N GLY A 63 11.21 4.54 -24.86
CA GLY A 63 9.76 4.48 -25.09
C GLY A 63 9.15 3.09 -24.95
N ASP A 64 9.92 2.08 -24.54
CA ASP A 64 9.37 0.75 -24.28
C ASP A 64 8.43 0.78 -23.08
N VAL A 65 7.24 0.23 -23.23
CA VAL A 65 6.22 0.13 -22.17
C VAL A 65 6.08 -1.33 -21.75
N PRO A 66 6.35 -1.67 -20.48
CA PRO A 66 6.06 -3.00 -19.97
C PRO A 66 4.56 -3.33 -20.13
N PRO A 67 4.20 -4.59 -20.35
CA PRO A 67 2.80 -4.98 -20.40
C PRO A 67 2.11 -4.70 -19.05
N PRO A 68 0.81 -4.37 -19.05
CA PRO A 68 0.03 -4.25 -17.82
C PRO A 68 0.03 -5.60 -17.09
N LEU A 69 0.05 -5.54 -15.77
CA LEU A 69 0.08 -6.73 -14.91
C LEU A 69 -1.31 -7.02 -14.35
N GLY A 70 -1.61 -8.33 -14.24
CA GLY A 70 -2.79 -8.78 -13.51
C GLY A 70 -4.04 -8.92 -14.40
N ARG A 71 -5.14 -9.24 -13.72
CA ARG A 71 -6.51 -9.36 -14.25
C ARG A 71 -7.48 -8.66 -13.29
N PRO A 72 -8.68 -8.25 -13.74
CA PRO A 72 -9.67 -7.64 -12.86
C PRO A 72 -9.97 -8.47 -11.61
N LEU A 73 -10.18 -7.83 -10.46
CA LEU A 73 -10.59 -8.49 -9.21
C LEU A 73 -11.86 -9.34 -9.41
N THR A 74 -12.74 -8.90 -10.31
CA THR A 74 -13.98 -9.60 -10.65
C THR A 74 -13.79 -10.98 -11.24
N GLU A 75 -12.60 -11.30 -11.73
CA GLU A 75 -12.25 -12.60 -12.32
C GLU A 75 -11.62 -13.59 -11.32
N LEU A 76 -11.40 -13.14 -10.07
CA LEU A 76 -10.92 -14.03 -9.02
C LEU A 76 -12.03 -14.96 -8.52
N ALA A 77 -11.67 -16.22 -8.31
CA ALA A 77 -12.55 -17.17 -7.65
C ALA A 77 -12.69 -16.88 -6.15
N VAL A 78 -13.83 -17.27 -5.57
CA VAL A 78 -14.03 -17.18 -4.11
C VAL A 78 -12.95 -18.01 -3.40
N GLY A 79 -12.32 -17.41 -2.38
CA GLY A 79 -11.22 -18.00 -1.62
C GLY A 79 -9.84 -17.81 -2.27
N GLU A 80 -9.76 -17.34 -3.51
CA GLU A 80 -8.48 -17.08 -4.17
C GLU A 80 -7.79 -15.88 -3.56
N LEU A 81 -6.48 -16.01 -3.30
CA LEU A 81 -5.63 -14.96 -2.74
C LEU A 81 -4.79 -14.34 -3.86
N ALA A 82 -4.80 -13.03 -3.92
CA ALA A 82 -4.06 -12.26 -4.92
C ALA A 82 -3.44 -10.99 -4.31
N ALA A 83 -2.54 -10.34 -5.04
CA ALA A 83 -2.05 -9.01 -4.73
C ALA A 83 -2.63 -7.99 -5.71
N VAL A 84 -3.09 -6.85 -5.22
CA VAL A 84 -3.44 -5.70 -6.06
C VAL A 84 -2.16 -5.22 -6.74
N VAL A 85 -2.16 -5.16 -8.06
CA VAL A 85 -1.01 -4.70 -8.85
C VAL A 85 -1.27 -3.36 -9.51
N HIS A 86 -2.55 -3.01 -9.74
CA HIS A 86 -2.94 -1.75 -10.35
C HIS A 86 -4.33 -1.31 -9.84
N VAL A 87 -4.50 -0.01 -9.70
CA VAL A 87 -5.76 0.67 -9.37
C VAL A 87 -6.01 1.71 -10.44
N GLU A 88 -7.07 1.53 -11.22
CA GLU A 88 -7.44 2.45 -12.31
C GLU A 88 -7.72 3.85 -11.75
N ASP A 89 -7.13 4.87 -12.32
CA ASP A 89 -7.28 6.27 -11.89
C ASP A 89 -8.36 7.04 -12.68
N GLU A 90 -8.88 6.43 -13.75
CA GLU A 90 -10.01 6.94 -14.52
C GLU A 90 -11.18 5.94 -14.55
N PRO A 91 -12.44 6.36 -14.47
CA PRO A 91 -12.91 7.73 -14.24
C PRO A 91 -12.62 8.18 -12.79
N GLN A 92 -12.34 9.46 -12.61
CA GLN A 92 -11.97 10.04 -11.31
C GLN A 92 -12.97 9.70 -10.18
N ALA A 93 -14.27 9.61 -10.48
CA ALA A 93 -15.28 9.24 -9.48
C ALA A 93 -15.10 7.79 -8.95
N VAL A 94 -14.68 6.86 -9.80
CA VAL A 94 -14.37 5.46 -9.41
C VAL A 94 -13.09 5.42 -8.60
N HIS A 95 -12.04 6.09 -9.07
CA HIS A 95 -10.78 6.22 -8.35
C HIS A 95 -10.97 6.80 -6.94
N ALA A 96 -11.74 7.90 -6.82
CA ALA A 96 -12.03 8.51 -5.52
C ALA A 96 -12.72 7.53 -4.55
N GLN A 97 -13.60 6.64 -5.04
CA GLN A 97 -14.23 5.61 -4.23
C GLN A 97 -13.20 4.56 -3.78
N LEU A 98 -12.32 4.08 -4.67
CA LEU A 98 -11.27 3.12 -4.34
C LEU A 98 -10.27 3.70 -3.32
N VAL A 99 -9.92 4.98 -3.45
CA VAL A 99 -9.08 5.71 -2.49
C VAL A 99 -9.77 5.86 -1.14
N ALA A 100 -11.09 6.14 -1.11
CA ALA A 100 -11.86 6.22 0.13
C ALA A 100 -11.90 4.89 0.89
N GLU A 101 -11.89 3.77 0.16
CA GLU A 101 -11.74 2.41 0.71
C GLU A 101 -10.26 2.06 1.04
N SER A 102 -9.34 3.01 0.91
CA SER A 102 -7.90 2.82 1.15
C SER A 102 -7.24 1.73 0.27
N LEU A 103 -7.85 1.41 -0.86
CA LEU A 103 -7.34 0.38 -1.77
C LEU A 103 -6.17 0.92 -2.61
N HIS A 104 -5.08 0.15 -2.68
CA HIS A 104 -3.86 0.56 -3.37
C HIS A 104 -3.03 -0.64 -3.84
N PRO A 105 -2.13 -0.47 -4.81
CA PRO A 105 -1.23 -1.53 -5.24
C PRO A 105 -0.36 -2.07 -4.10
N GLY A 106 -0.20 -3.39 -4.07
CA GLY A 106 0.57 -4.13 -3.06
C GLY A 106 -0.26 -4.68 -1.91
N MET A 107 -1.56 -4.35 -1.80
CA MET A 107 -2.46 -5.00 -0.84
C MET A 107 -2.69 -6.46 -1.23
N ARG A 108 -2.85 -7.32 -0.21
CA ARG A 108 -3.32 -8.68 -0.42
C ARG A 108 -4.83 -8.71 -0.34
N VAL A 109 -5.46 -9.37 -1.30
CA VAL A 109 -6.91 -9.49 -1.39
C VAL A 109 -7.33 -10.94 -1.44
N ARG A 110 -8.46 -11.26 -0.81
CA ARG A 110 -9.12 -12.56 -0.90
C ARG A 110 -10.60 -12.35 -1.16
N VAL A 111 -11.11 -12.91 -2.24
CA VAL A 111 -12.54 -12.84 -2.53
C VAL A 111 -13.30 -13.76 -1.56
N LEU A 112 -14.28 -13.18 -0.85
CA LEU A 112 -15.15 -13.88 0.10
C LEU A 112 -16.47 -14.29 -0.52
N GLU A 113 -17.04 -13.44 -1.40
CA GLU A 113 -18.32 -13.67 -2.05
C GLU A 113 -18.38 -12.92 -3.38
N THR A 114 -18.93 -13.56 -4.40
CA THR A 114 -19.24 -12.93 -5.68
C THR A 114 -20.75 -13.00 -5.92
N HIS A 115 -21.38 -11.85 -6.12
CA HIS A 115 -22.79 -11.70 -6.42
C HIS A 115 -22.95 -10.71 -7.59
N PRO A 116 -23.98 -10.83 -8.46
CA PRO A 116 -24.18 -9.92 -9.59
C PRO A 116 -24.21 -8.43 -9.27
N GLN A 117 -24.53 -8.06 -8.02
CA GLN A 117 -24.65 -6.68 -7.57
C GLN A 117 -23.49 -6.24 -6.67
N ARG A 118 -22.69 -7.17 -6.13
CA ARG A 118 -21.59 -6.86 -5.21
C ARG A 118 -20.51 -7.93 -5.24
N ILE A 119 -19.29 -7.50 -4.95
CA ILE A 119 -18.17 -8.38 -4.63
C ILE A 119 -17.73 -8.03 -3.20
N ARG A 120 -17.66 -9.05 -2.35
CA ARG A 120 -17.16 -8.95 -0.99
C ARG A 120 -15.80 -9.61 -0.95
N PHE A 121 -14.82 -8.89 -0.45
CA PHE A 121 -13.45 -9.36 -0.36
C PHE A 121 -12.77 -8.78 0.88
N GLU A 122 -11.76 -9.48 1.35
CA GLU A 122 -10.85 -9.01 2.39
C GLU A 122 -9.63 -8.39 1.72
N ALA A 123 -9.21 -7.20 2.19
CA ALA A 123 -7.96 -6.58 1.81
C ALA A 123 -7.22 -6.14 3.07
N ASP A 124 -5.97 -6.63 3.25
CA ASP A 124 -5.15 -6.35 4.44
C ASP A 124 -5.90 -6.51 5.78
N ALA A 125 -6.70 -7.59 5.89
CA ALA A 125 -7.52 -7.94 7.05
C ALA A 125 -8.73 -7.02 7.32
N GLU A 126 -9.13 -6.19 6.36
CA GLU A 126 -10.41 -5.47 6.37
C GLU A 126 -11.35 -6.01 5.29
N GLU A 127 -12.63 -6.07 5.62
CA GLU A 127 -13.65 -6.50 4.67
C GLU A 127 -14.19 -5.31 3.88
N HIS A 128 -14.22 -5.47 2.56
CA HIS A 128 -14.70 -4.47 1.60
C HIS A 128 -15.85 -5.03 0.79
N VAL A 129 -16.78 -4.16 0.42
CA VAL A 129 -17.91 -4.48 -0.45
C VAL A 129 -17.98 -3.45 -1.58
N LEU A 130 -17.74 -3.89 -2.80
CA LEU A 130 -17.79 -3.03 -3.98
C LEU A 130 -18.82 -3.54 -4.99
N ALA A 131 -19.41 -2.61 -5.74
CA ALA A 131 -20.13 -2.97 -6.96
C ALA A 131 -19.16 -3.57 -7.99
N PRO A 132 -19.57 -4.58 -8.79
CA PRO A 132 -18.66 -5.21 -9.76
C PRO A 132 -18.02 -4.22 -10.74
N VAL A 133 -18.75 -3.19 -11.16
CA VAL A 133 -18.23 -2.13 -12.03
C VAL A 133 -17.08 -1.34 -11.40
N VAL A 134 -17.08 -1.18 -10.08
CA VAL A 134 -15.99 -0.53 -9.34
C VAL A 134 -14.84 -1.51 -9.10
N ALA A 135 -15.16 -2.74 -8.68
CA ALA A 135 -14.16 -3.79 -8.43
C ALA A 135 -13.37 -4.19 -9.70
N ALA A 136 -13.96 -4.04 -10.89
CA ALA A 136 -13.28 -4.27 -12.17
C ALA A 136 -12.10 -3.32 -12.43
N ASN A 137 -12.04 -2.19 -11.71
CA ASN A 137 -10.94 -1.22 -11.80
C ASN A 137 -9.77 -1.53 -10.84
N LEU A 138 -9.82 -2.67 -10.17
CA LEU A 138 -8.69 -3.24 -9.43
C LEU A 138 -8.10 -4.39 -10.22
N SER A 139 -6.86 -4.25 -10.71
CA SER A 139 -6.14 -5.36 -11.30
C SER A 139 -5.35 -6.11 -10.22
N VAL A 140 -5.45 -7.42 -10.25
CA VAL A 140 -4.85 -8.31 -9.24
C VAL A 140 -4.06 -9.42 -9.89
N MET A 141 -3.01 -9.85 -9.23
CA MET A 141 -2.18 -10.99 -9.63
C MET A 141 -2.30 -12.10 -8.59
N PRO A 142 -2.74 -13.31 -8.98
CA PRO A 142 -2.82 -14.45 -8.07
C PRO A 142 -1.47 -14.72 -7.39
N LEU A 143 -1.51 -15.01 -6.09
CA LEU A 143 -0.32 -15.35 -5.32
C LEU A 143 -0.08 -16.86 -5.38
N ALA A 144 1.15 -17.26 -5.73
CA ALA A 144 1.56 -18.66 -5.80
C ALA A 144 2.00 -19.21 -4.42
N GLY A 145 1.80 -20.51 -4.18
CA GLY A 145 2.34 -21.38 -3.12
C GLY A 145 2.77 -20.73 -1.81
N GLU A 146 4.03 -20.40 -1.67
CA GLU A 146 4.62 -19.87 -0.43
C GLU A 146 4.05 -18.50 -0.02
N GLN A 147 3.67 -17.68 -0.97
CA GLN A 147 3.05 -16.38 -0.68
C GLN A 147 1.63 -16.51 -0.11
N LYS A 148 0.98 -17.67 -0.31
CA LYS A 148 -0.32 -18.00 0.29
C LYS A 148 -0.20 -18.36 1.77
N MET A 149 0.96 -18.86 2.21
CA MET A 149 1.17 -19.33 3.59
C MET A 149 1.43 -18.20 4.60
N ALA A 150 1.82 -17.01 4.13
CA ALA A 150 1.83 -15.84 4.99
C ALA A 150 0.38 -15.45 5.25
N GLY A 151 -0.14 -15.82 6.42
CA GLY A 151 -1.52 -15.50 6.85
C GLY A 151 -1.84 -14.01 6.80
N PRO A 152 -3.09 -13.62 7.07
CA PRO A 152 -3.47 -12.22 7.10
C PRO A 152 -2.57 -11.49 8.10
N PHE A 153 -1.93 -10.39 7.65
CA PHE A 153 -1.15 -9.56 8.53
C PHE A 153 -2.08 -8.87 9.52
N ALA A 154 -1.71 -8.91 10.80
CA ALA A 154 -2.38 -8.09 11.79
C ALA A 154 -1.86 -6.64 11.66
N ARG A 155 -2.66 -5.68 12.10
CA ARG A 155 -2.21 -4.30 12.27
C ARG A 155 -1.53 -4.17 13.63
N LEU A 156 -0.49 -3.35 13.70
CA LEU A 156 0.22 -3.10 14.98
C LEU A 156 -0.74 -2.59 16.06
N SER A 157 -1.75 -1.79 15.70
CA SER A 157 -2.81 -1.30 16.59
C SER A 157 -3.66 -2.40 17.24
N GLY A 158 -3.72 -3.57 16.62
CA GLY A 158 -4.46 -4.75 17.13
C GLY A 158 -3.66 -5.58 18.13
N LEU A 159 -2.44 -5.19 18.51
CA LEU A 159 -1.70 -5.85 19.57
C LEU A 159 -2.20 -5.40 20.93
N GLU A 160 -2.47 -6.37 21.81
CA GLU A 160 -2.75 -6.10 23.21
C GLU A 160 -1.45 -5.90 24.02
N PRO A 161 -1.47 -5.14 25.13
CA PRO A 161 -0.31 -5.00 26.00
C PRO A 161 0.30 -6.36 26.40
N GLY A 162 1.61 -6.49 26.26
CA GLY A 162 2.36 -7.73 26.46
C GLY A 162 2.59 -8.53 25.19
N GLN A 163 1.75 -8.40 24.17
CA GLN A 163 1.90 -9.15 22.91
C GLN A 163 3.10 -8.66 22.09
N ARG A 164 3.70 -9.62 21.38
CA ARG A 164 4.84 -9.41 20.48
C ARG A 164 4.43 -9.67 19.04
N ALA A 165 5.10 -8.99 18.13
CA ALA A 165 4.95 -9.22 16.71
C ALA A 165 6.21 -8.82 15.96
N GLU A 166 6.36 -9.32 14.74
CA GLU A 166 7.38 -8.90 13.79
C GLU A 166 6.79 -7.98 12.75
N VAL A 167 7.45 -6.88 12.45
CA VAL A 167 7.02 -5.94 11.40
C VAL A 167 7.18 -6.62 10.05
N VAL A 168 6.12 -6.69 9.29
CA VAL A 168 6.10 -7.16 7.90
C VAL A 168 6.31 -6.00 6.93
N GLY A 169 5.77 -4.83 7.26
CA GLY A 169 5.93 -3.64 6.46
C GLY A 169 5.12 -2.46 6.96
N ILE A 170 5.31 -1.34 6.29
CA ILE A 170 4.51 -0.13 6.45
C ILE A 170 3.61 -0.03 5.22
N SER A 171 2.33 0.16 5.45
CA SER A 171 1.34 0.37 4.39
C SER A 171 1.83 1.40 3.35
N ARG A 172 1.53 1.17 2.10
CA ARG A 172 1.88 2.10 1.01
C ARG A 172 1.08 3.40 1.05
N VAL A 173 -0.02 3.43 1.79
CA VAL A 173 -0.76 4.68 2.10
C VAL A 173 0.08 5.61 2.97
N CYS A 174 0.93 5.07 3.86
CA CYS A 174 1.88 5.84 4.63
C CYS A 174 3.01 6.35 3.73
N ARG A 175 3.08 7.67 3.53
CA ARG A 175 3.98 8.30 2.55
C ARG A 175 4.68 9.53 3.14
N GLY A 176 5.59 10.08 2.35
CA GLY A 176 6.27 11.34 2.65
C GLY A 176 6.95 11.37 4.03
N PRO A 177 6.83 12.49 4.77
CA PRO A 177 7.48 12.66 6.06
C PRO A 177 7.05 11.64 7.11
N GLU A 178 5.79 11.20 7.10
CA GLU A 178 5.27 10.23 8.06
C GLU A 178 5.94 8.86 7.88
N ARG A 179 6.03 8.38 6.65
CA ARG A 179 6.74 7.13 6.34
C ARG A 179 8.21 7.22 6.72
N ARG A 180 8.87 8.34 6.40
CA ARG A 180 10.27 8.55 6.76
C ARG A 180 10.45 8.48 8.27
N ARG A 181 9.59 9.15 9.04
CA ARG A 181 9.61 9.10 10.51
C ARG A 181 9.47 7.67 11.04
N MET A 182 8.58 6.86 10.47
CA MET A 182 8.42 5.46 10.86
C MET A 182 9.69 4.65 10.60
N LEU A 183 10.33 4.84 9.44
CA LEU A 183 11.59 4.18 9.11
C LEU A 183 12.72 4.62 10.06
N ASP A 184 12.81 5.92 10.39
CA ASP A 184 13.80 6.47 11.32
C ASP A 184 13.61 5.91 12.75
N LEU A 185 12.38 5.60 13.16
CA LEU A 185 12.05 4.92 14.41
C LEU A 185 12.41 3.41 14.38
N GLY A 186 12.91 2.90 13.25
CA GLY A 186 13.31 1.51 13.08
C GLY A 186 12.15 0.54 12.79
N ILE A 187 11.01 1.06 12.33
CA ILE A 187 9.88 0.24 11.85
C ILE A 187 10.21 -0.22 10.43
N ILE A 188 10.94 -1.32 10.34
CA ILE A 188 11.33 -1.96 9.08
C ILE A 188 11.00 -3.45 9.13
N PRO A 189 10.78 -4.11 7.98
CA PRO A 189 10.54 -5.55 7.94
C PRO A 189 11.57 -6.33 8.76
N GLY A 190 11.10 -7.32 9.53
CA GLY A 190 11.92 -8.14 10.42
C GLY A 190 12.15 -7.53 11.82
N THR A 191 11.69 -6.29 12.08
CA THR A 191 11.83 -5.69 13.41
C THR A 191 10.82 -6.28 14.39
N ALA A 192 11.31 -6.85 15.50
CA ALA A 192 10.45 -7.27 16.61
C ALA A 192 9.88 -6.05 17.35
N VAL A 193 8.58 -6.05 17.59
CA VAL A 193 7.85 -5.03 18.32
C VAL A 193 7.04 -5.66 19.45
N LYS A 194 6.88 -4.94 20.57
CA LYS A 194 6.05 -5.37 21.70
C LYS A 194 5.13 -4.24 22.12
N ALA A 195 3.85 -4.49 22.27
CA ALA A 195 2.94 -3.55 22.90
C ALA A 195 3.18 -3.52 24.41
N GLU A 196 3.51 -2.36 24.98
CA GLU A 196 3.84 -2.22 26.39
C GLU A 196 2.64 -1.69 27.19
N LEU A 197 2.07 -0.57 26.78
CA LEU A 197 1.02 0.11 27.51
C LEU A 197 0.04 0.75 26.50
N ARG A 198 -1.21 0.76 26.89
CA ARG A 198 -2.25 1.48 26.15
C ARG A 198 -2.72 2.67 26.98
N GLY A 199 -2.78 3.84 26.37
CA GLY A 199 -3.21 5.07 27.01
C GLY A 199 -4.67 5.02 27.49
N PRO A 200 -5.08 5.96 28.35
CA PRO A 200 -6.49 6.11 28.74
C PRO A 200 -7.37 6.29 27.49
N GLY A 201 -8.43 5.49 27.37
CA GLY A 201 -9.28 5.49 26.18
C GLY A 201 -8.77 4.69 25.00
N GLY A 202 -7.63 3.98 25.13
CA GLY A 202 -7.12 3.07 24.10
C GLY A 202 -6.14 3.69 23.11
N ASP A 203 -5.86 4.98 23.18
CA ASP A 203 -4.97 5.72 22.27
C ASP A 203 -4.22 6.83 23.04
N PRO A 204 -2.90 7.04 22.81
CA PRO A 204 -1.98 6.21 22.02
C PRO A 204 -1.59 4.90 22.71
N THR A 205 -0.99 3.98 21.95
CA THR A 205 -0.33 2.77 22.48
C THR A 205 1.18 2.94 22.44
N ALA A 206 1.85 2.56 23.53
CA ALA A 206 3.29 2.54 23.62
C ALA A 206 3.84 1.19 23.17
N TYR A 207 4.75 1.20 22.22
CA TYR A 207 5.40 0.03 21.67
C TYR A 207 6.90 0.08 21.95
N ARG A 208 7.47 -1.07 22.35
CA ARG A 208 8.92 -1.25 22.40
C ARG A 208 9.41 -1.65 21.01
N ILE A 209 10.26 -0.83 20.44
CA ILE A 209 10.82 -0.99 19.10
C ILE A 209 12.33 -0.79 19.23
N ARG A 210 13.15 -1.80 18.90
CA ARG A 210 14.62 -1.73 18.99
C ARG A 210 15.14 -1.20 20.33
N GLY A 211 14.49 -1.57 21.43
CA GLY A 211 14.85 -1.15 22.78
C GLY A 211 14.28 0.20 23.25
N ALA A 212 13.80 1.04 22.34
CA ALA A 212 13.12 2.29 22.70
C ALA A 212 11.61 2.06 22.91
N VAL A 213 10.99 2.83 23.81
CA VAL A 213 9.54 2.85 23.98
C VAL A 213 8.97 4.06 23.26
N ILE A 214 8.12 3.82 22.28
CA ILE A 214 7.60 4.83 21.36
C ILE A 214 6.08 4.80 21.43
N ALA A 215 5.45 5.93 21.69
CA ALA A 215 4.00 6.07 21.63
C ALA A 215 3.55 6.36 20.20
N LEU A 216 2.70 5.51 19.65
CA LEU A 216 2.06 5.71 18.35
C LEU A 216 0.56 5.86 18.54
N ARG A 217 -0.02 6.82 17.84
CA ARG A 217 -1.47 6.95 17.74
C ARG A 217 -2.04 5.80 16.93
N ARG A 218 -3.30 5.47 17.17
CA ARG A 218 -3.99 4.38 16.45
C ARG A 218 -3.87 4.54 14.93
N GLN A 219 -4.12 5.74 14.40
CA GLN A 219 -3.97 6.03 12.98
C GLN A 219 -2.58 5.70 12.42
N GLN A 220 -1.53 5.86 13.23
CA GLN A 220 -0.15 5.54 12.84
C GLN A 220 0.12 4.05 12.92
N SER A 221 -0.32 3.39 13.99
CA SER A 221 -0.13 1.95 14.19
C SER A 221 -1.01 1.09 13.28
N ASP A 222 -2.13 1.62 12.76
CA ASP A 222 -2.95 0.99 11.72
C ASP A 222 -2.20 0.86 10.38
N LEU A 223 -1.22 1.73 10.13
CA LEU A 223 -0.40 1.71 8.91
C LEU A 223 0.76 0.71 8.96
N ILE A 224 0.97 0.01 10.08
CA ILE A 224 2.08 -0.93 10.27
C ILE A 224 1.52 -2.35 10.29
N HIS A 225 1.93 -3.14 9.31
CA HIS A 225 1.55 -4.54 9.19
C HIS A 225 2.54 -5.40 9.98
N VAL A 226 2.01 -6.32 10.77
CA VAL A 226 2.80 -7.18 11.65
C VAL A 226 2.35 -8.63 11.55
N HIS A 227 3.27 -9.54 11.80
CA HIS A 227 2.99 -10.94 12.06
C HIS A 227 3.07 -11.20 13.57
N ARG A 228 1.98 -11.68 14.19
CA ARG A 228 1.98 -11.97 15.63
C ARG A 228 2.94 -13.12 15.92
N MET A 229 3.76 -12.94 16.95
CA MET A 229 4.66 -13.97 17.45
C MET A 229 3.97 -14.72 18.60
N GLU A 230 4.07 -16.04 18.61
CA GLU A 230 3.59 -16.86 19.71
C GLU A 230 4.60 -16.84 20.88
N GLU A 231 4.12 -17.16 22.11
CA GLU A 231 5.03 -17.33 23.25
C GLU A 231 5.96 -18.54 23.01
N GLY A 232 7.22 -18.25 22.67
CA GLY A 232 8.23 -19.28 22.34
C GLY A 232 9.00 -19.02 21.06
N ASP A 233 8.56 -18.09 20.21
CA ASP A 233 9.30 -17.69 19.04
C ASP A 233 10.59 -16.95 19.44
N PRO A 234 11.75 -17.26 18.81
CA PRO A 234 13.01 -16.58 19.11
C PRO A 234 12.91 -15.07 18.77
N PRO A 235 13.64 -14.23 19.52
CA PRO A 235 13.65 -12.77 19.33
C PRO A 235 14.30 -12.33 18.02
#